data_f331965c53a54ac07cc0dc8b3f6c2e3c
#
_entry.id   f331965c53a54ac07cc0dc8b3f6c2e3c
#
_cell.length_a   1.000
_cell.length_b   1.000
_cell.length_c   1.000
_cell.angle_alpha   90.00
_cell.angle_beta   90.00
_cell.angle_gamma   90.00
#
_symmetry.space_group_name_H-M   'P 1'
#
loop_
_entity.id
_entity.type
_entity.pdbx_description
1 polymer ?
#
loop_
_entity_poly.entity_id
_entity_poly.type
_entity_poly.pdbx_seq_one_letter_code
_entity_poly.pdbx_strand_id
1 'polypeptide(L)'
;RAEIVAVIPFYMTTLMRMMAGLLAPDEGSLRVLGLDVTRDAQAVQDRISYMPQRFGLYEDLSVQENLDLYADLHGVPQAVRRERFARLMAMTDLARFTARPAGKLSGGMKQKLGLACTLVRSPELLLLDEPSVGVDPLSRRDLWEILLQLVRDEQLSVVVSTAYMDEAERCAHVHVMNAGQVLANGTPQALAQRAQGLTFVATPPDGMAARMLQARLLDAVSTVVDAVPRGGRVRFIRRPDVDEEA
;
A
#
# COMPACT_ATOMS: atom_id res chain seq x y z
N ARG A 1 6.31 -12.71 -13.79
CA ARG A 1 5.01 -12.09 -14.11
C ARG A 1 4.82 -10.89 -13.22
N ALA A 2 4.52 -9.72 -13.82
CA ALA A 2 4.27 -8.49 -13.06
C ALA A 2 2.97 -8.62 -12.26
N GLU A 3 2.99 -8.19 -11.00
CA GLU A 3 1.84 -8.28 -10.10
C GLU A 3 1.91 -7.24 -9.00
N ILE A 4 0.79 -7.00 -8.31
CA ILE A 4 0.74 -6.19 -7.10
C ILE A 4 0.77 -7.11 -5.89
N VAL A 5 1.73 -6.88 -5.01
CA VAL A 5 1.85 -7.57 -3.73
C VAL A 5 1.55 -6.58 -2.61
N ALA A 6 0.57 -6.90 -1.78
CA ALA A 6 0.26 -6.10 -0.59
C ALA A 6 0.98 -6.62 0.63
N VAL A 7 1.37 -5.69 1.50
CA VAL A 7 1.82 -5.98 2.85
C VAL A 7 1.00 -5.15 3.82
N ILE A 8 0.28 -5.83 4.74
CA ILE A 8 -0.59 -5.19 5.73
C ILE A 8 0.24 -4.84 6.96
N PRO A 9 0.26 -3.58 7.43
CA PRO A 9 1.30 -3.04 8.28
C PRO A 9 1.13 -3.25 9.78
N PHE A 10 2.26 -3.43 10.45
CA PHE A 10 2.78 -2.59 11.55
C PHE A 10 4.32 -2.57 11.36
N TYR A 11 4.93 -1.37 11.26
CA TYR A 11 6.37 -1.16 11.00
C TYR A 11 6.86 -1.42 9.56
N MET A 12 5.99 -1.23 8.57
CA MET A 12 6.32 -1.52 7.17
C MET A 12 7.29 -0.55 6.52
N THR A 13 7.27 0.74 6.91
CA THR A 13 8.20 1.75 6.38
C THR A 13 9.67 1.31 6.50
N THR A 14 10.04 0.64 7.60
CA THR A 14 11.40 0.12 7.80
C THR A 14 11.75 -0.94 6.74
N LEU A 15 10.87 -1.93 6.53
CA LEU A 15 11.07 -2.96 5.50
C LEU A 15 11.10 -2.35 4.10
N MET A 16 10.18 -1.43 3.79
CA MET A 16 10.16 -0.74 2.49
C MET A 16 11.46 0.03 2.24
N ARG A 17 12.00 0.72 3.26
CA ARG A 17 13.28 1.43 3.17
C ARG A 17 14.47 0.48 3.03
N MET A 18 14.45 -0.68 3.69
CA MET A 18 15.45 -1.74 3.47
C MET A 18 15.37 -2.27 2.03
N MET A 19 14.16 -2.58 1.54
CA MET A 19 13.96 -3.02 0.15
C MET A 19 14.41 -1.97 -0.87
N ALA A 20 14.26 -0.69 -0.53
CA ALA A 20 14.74 0.43 -1.35
C ALA A 20 16.25 0.66 -1.29
N GLY A 21 17.01 -0.14 -0.51
CA GLY A 21 18.43 0.06 -0.32
C GLY A 21 18.80 1.36 0.43
N LEU A 22 17.83 1.93 1.18
CA LEU A 22 18.00 3.14 1.98
C LEU A 22 18.37 2.85 3.44
N LEU A 23 18.23 1.60 3.85
CA LEU A 23 18.55 1.11 5.18
C LEU A 23 19.10 -0.30 5.08
N ALA A 24 20.21 -0.57 5.74
CA ALA A 24 20.76 -1.93 5.84
C ALA A 24 20.03 -2.71 6.94
N PRO A 25 19.76 -4.02 6.78
CA PRO A 25 19.32 -4.87 7.87
C PRO A 25 20.46 -5.04 8.89
N ASP A 26 20.12 -5.03 10.18
CA ASP A 26 21.11 -5.30 11.26
C ASP A 26 21.58 -6.76 11.23
N GLU A 27 20.67 -7.68 10.91
CA GLU A 27 20.96 -9.12 10.79
C GLU A 27 20.21 -9.72 9.60
N GLY A 28 20.70 -10.87 9.14
CA GLY A 28 20.10 -11.59 8.02
C GLY A 28 20.53 -11.06 6.66
N SER A 29 19.75 -11.36 5.63
CA SER A 29 19.99 -10.90 4.25
C SER A 29 18.68 -10.57 3.55
N LEU A 30 18.69 -9.54 2.71
CA LEU A 30 17.57 -9.12 1.89
C LEU A 30 18.02 -8.99 0.44
N ARG A 31 17.24 -9.57 -0.48
CA ARG A 31 17.47 -9.46 -1.92
C ARG A 31 16.27 -8.82 -2.62
N VAL A 32 16.56 -7.89 -3.50
CA VAL A 32 15.55 -7.22 -4.35
C VAL A 32 16.00 -7.35 -5.80
N LEU A 33 15.13 -7.82 -6.67
CA LEU A 33 15.46 -8.12 -8.08
C LEU A 33 16.73 -8.98 -8.25
N GLY A 34 16.97 -9.89 -7.29
CA GLY A 34 18.14 -10.78 -7.28
C GLY A 34 19.41 -10.14 -6.70
N LEU A 35 19.43 -8.83 -6.44
CA LEU A 35 20.56 -8.08 -5.88
C LEU A 35 20.50 -8.06 -4.35
N ASP A 36 21.65 -8.11 -3.69
CA ASP A 36 21.77 -7.98 -2.24
C ASP A 36 21.72 -6.49 -1.85
N VAL A 37 20.74 -6.10 -1.04
CA VAL A 37 20.51 -4.68 -0.71
C VAL A 37 21.67 -4.07 0.09
N THR A 38 22.47 -4.87 0.78
CA THR A 38 23.60 -4.38 1.57
C THR A 38 24.85 -4.15 0.71
N ARG A 39 25.09 -5.03 -0.26
CA ARG A 39 26.25 -5.00 -1.14
C ARG A 39 26.03 -4.14 -2.38
N ASP A 40 24.82 -4.24 -2.94
CA ASP A 40 24.47 -3.69 -4.24
C ASP A 40 23.41 -2.57 -4.14
N ALA A 41 23.40 -1.82 -3.02
CA ALA A 41 22.36 -0.82 -2.73
C ALA A 41 22.11 0.14 -3.90
N GLN A 42 23.19 0.67 -4.53
CA GLN A 42 23.06 1.57 -5.67
C GLN A 42 22.42 0.87 -6.88
N ALA A 43 22.83 -0.35 -7.19
CA ALA A 43 22.26 -1.12 -8.30
C ALA A 43 20.77 -1.48 -8.06
N VAL A 44 20.36 -1.68 -6.79
CA VAL A 44 18.95 -1.80 -6.41
C VAL A 44 18.22 -0.48 -6.66
N GLN A 45 18.74 0.64 -6.13
CA GLN A 45 18.17 1.97 -6.29
C GLN A 45 18.04 2.40 -7.76
N ASP A 46 18.95 1.95 -8.62
CA ASP A 46 18.92 2.24 -10.05
C ASP A 46 17.77 1.55 -10.79
N ARG A 47 17.24 0.45 -10.26
CA ARG A 47 16.21 -0.39 -10.89
C ARG A 47 14.83 -0.27 -10.25
N ILE A 48 14.75 0.34 -9.08
CA ILE A 48 13.48 0.50 -8.35
C ILE A 48 13.09 1.96 -8.23
N SER A 49 11.83 2.20 -7.87
CA SER A 49 11.38 3.49 -7.37
C SER A 49 10.63 3.31 -6.06
N TYR A 50 10.82 4.24 -5.14
CA TYR A 50 10.18 4.23 -3.83
C TYR A 50 9.40 5.50 -3.59
N MET A 51 8.12 5.36 -3.28
CA MET A 51 7.24 6.44 -2.87
C MET A 51 6.96 6.31 -1.38
N PRO A 52 7.54 7.13 -0.52
CA PRO A 52 7.29 7.12 0.92
C PRO A 52 5.88 7.65 1.22
N GLN A 53 5.35 7.33 2.40
CA GLN A 53 4.04 7.78 2.87
C GLN A 53 3.86 9.31 2.76
N ARG A 54 4.93 10.08 3.02
CA ARG A 54 4.97 11.52 2.77
C ARG A 54 5.94 11.79 1.63
N PHE A 55 5.40 11.89 0.43
CA PHE A 55 6.20 12.24 -0.75
C PHE A 55 6.57 13.73 -0.72
N GLY A 56 7.86 14.02 -0.97
CA GLY A 56 8.42 15.36 -0.88
C GLY A 56 8.15 16.21 -2.13
N LEU A 57 6.89 16.51 -2.44
CA LEU A 57 6.59 17.49 -3.49
C LEU A 57 7.04 18.90 -3.07
N TYR A 58 7.62 19.61 -4.00
CA TYR A 58 7.94 21.04 -3.84
C TYR A 58 6.67 21.83 -4.14
N GLU A 59 6.01 22.32 -3.10
CA GLU A 59 4.69 22.92 -3.19
C GLU A 59 4.65 24.22 -3.97
N ASP A 60 5.75 24.98 -3.97
CA ASP A 60 5.91 26.23 -4.73
C ASP A 60 6.17 25.99 -6.22
N LEU A 61 6.63 24.81 -6.59
CA LEU A 61 6.83 24.42 -7.99
C LEU A 61 5.51 23.93 -8.60
N SER A 62 5.36 24.20 -9.89
CA SER A 62 4.25 23.65 -10.68
C SER A 62 4.34 22.12 -10.81
N VAL A 63 3.27 21.51 -11.31
CA VAL A 63 3.25 20.09 -11.67
C VAL A 63 4.38 19.73 -12.63
N GLN A 64 4.58 20.55 -13.68
CA GLN A 64 5.66 20.34 -14.67
C GLN A 64 7.03 20.47 -14.03
N GLU A 65 7.27 21.53 -13.25
CA GLU A 65 8.57 21.75 -12.60
C GLU A 65 8.91 20.67 -11.60
N ASN A 66 7.94 20.10 -10.87
CA ASN A 66 8.17 18.92 -10.03
C ASN A 66 8.64 17.72 -10.88
N LEU A 67 7.99 17.43 -12.00
CA LEU A 67 8.43 16.34 -12.89
C LEU A 67 9.83 16.58 -13.44
N ASP A 68 10.13 17.79 -13.87
CA ASP A 68 11.44 18.16 -14.40
C ASP A 68 12.52 17.97 -13.33
N LEU A 69 12.26 18.46 -12.12
CA LEU A 69 13.18 18.31 -10.98
C LEU A 69 13.47 16.83 -10.67
N TYR A 70 12.43 16.00 -10.55
CA TYR A 70 12.63 14.57 -10.28
C TYR A 70 13.33 13.87 -11.44
N ALA A 71 13.06 14.28 -12.69
CA ALA A 71 13.77 13.75 -13.84
C ALA A 71 15.25 14.14 -13.84
N ASP A 72 15.58 15.39 -13.40
CA ASP A 72 16.97 15.84 -13.24
C ASP A 72 17.68 15.06 -12.14
N LEU A 73 17.06 14.94 -10.96
CA LEU A 73 17.62 14.19 -9.82
C LEU A 73 17.91 12.72 -10.17
N HIS A 74 17.13 12.15 -11.06
CA HIS A 74 17.27 10.77 -11.50
C HIS A 74 18.05 10.61 -12.81
N GLY A 75 18.62 11.68 -13.36
CA GLY A 75 19.44 11.64 -14.58
C GLY A 75 18.65 11.19 -15.82
N VAL A 76 17.33 11.45 -15.88
CA VAL A 76 16.51 11.08 -17.05
C VAL A 76 16.89 11.95 -18.25
N PRO A 77 17.32 11.37 -19.40
CA PRO A 77 17.73 12.16 -20.56
C PRO A 77 16.60 13.02 -21.12
N GLN A 78 16.92 14.24 -21.54
CA GLN A 78 15.94 15.17 -22.12
C GLN A 78 15.18 14.58 -23.32
N ALA A 79 15.88 13.79 -24.13
CA ALA A 79 15.30 13.20 -25.34
C ALA A 79 14.06 12.33 -25.08
N VAL A 80 13.96 11.70 -23.90
CA VAL A 80 12.84 10.81 -23.55
C VAL A 80 11.78 11.47 -22.67
N ARG A 81 12.07 12.65 -22.08
CA ARG A 81 11.18 13.29 -21.10
C ARG A 81 9.83 13.67 -21.70
N ARG A 82 9.83 14.26 -22.89
CA ARG A 82 8.61 14.77 -23.53
C ARG A 82 7.55 13.68 -23.66
N GLU A 83 7.91 12.53 -24.21
CA GLU A 83 7.00 11.41 -24.38
C GLU A 83 6.57 10.82 -23.04
N ARG A 84 7.55 10.61 -22.15
CA ARG A 84 7.31 10.03 -20.82
C ARG A 84 6.40 10.90 -19.98
N PHE A 85 6.62 12.21 -19.92
CA PHE A 85 5.77 13.15 -19.17
C PHE A 85 4.36 13.21 -19.75
N ALA A 86 4.21 13.25 -21.07
CA ALA A 86 2.90 13.23 -21.71
C ALA A 86 2.10 11.98 -21.29
N ARG A 87 2.75 10.81 -21.27
CA ARG A 87 2.13 9.56 -20.81
C ARG A 87 1.77 9.60 -19.32
N LEU A 88 2.69 10.02 -18.45
CA LEU A 88 2.45 10.11 -17.00
C LEU A 88 1.33 11.10 -16.70
N MET A 89 1.29 12.26 -17.37
CA MET A 89 0.26 13.26 -17.20
C MET A 89 -1.12 12.78 -17.69
N ALA A 90 -1.17 12.05 -18.78
CA ALA A 90 -2.41 11.45 -19.29
C ALA A 90 -2.94 10.40 -18.30
N MET A 91 -2.07 9.49 -17.83
CA MET A 91 -2.42 8.42 -16.90
C MET A 91 -2.94 8.94 -15.54
N THR A 92 -2.38 10.05 -15.05
CA THR A 92 -2.75 10.66 -13.76
C THR A 92 -3.87 11.70 -13.85
N ASP A 93 -4.34 12.00 -15.07
CA ASP A 93 -5.29 13.10 -15.36
C ASP A 93 -4.78 14.48 -14.86
N LEU A 94 -3.47 14.72 -14.94
CA LEU A 94 -2.86 15.97 -14.54
C LEU A 94 -2.46 16.88 -15.73
N ALA A 95 -2.68 16.44 -16.96
CA ALA A 95 -2.26 17.17 -18.17
C ALA A 95 -2.78 18.62 -18.25
N ARG A 96 -3.99 18.87 -17.74
CA ARG A 96 -4.59 20.23 -17.70
C ARG A 96 -4.08 21.10 -16.54
N PHE A 97 -3.25 20.55 -15.66
CA PHE A 97 -2.77 21.24 -14.45
C PHE A 97 -1.26 21.46 -14.44
N THR A 98 -0.56 21.23 -15.54
CA THR A 98 0.90 21.30 -15.64
C THR A 98 1.53 22.58 -15.11
N ALA A 99 0.86 23.74 -15.33
CA ALA A 99 1.32 25.04 -14.84
C ALA A 99 0.83 25.38 -13.40
N ARG A 100 0.02 24.50 -12.78
CA ARG A 100 -0.51 24.75 -11.42
C ARG A 100 0.54 24.42 -10.37
N PRO A 101 0.81 25.31 -9.38
CA PRO A 101 1.65 24.98 -8.23
C PRO A 101 1.13 23.74 -7.49
N ALA A 102 2.04 22.84 -7.09
CA ALA A 102 1.69 21.60 -6.41
C ALA A 102 0.96 21.85 -5.09
N GLY A 103 1.29 22.93 -4.38
CA GLY A 103 0.60 23.35 -3.16
C GLY A 103 -0.90 23.62 -3.33
N LYS A 104 -1.35 23.97 -4.56
CA LYS A 104 -2.75 24.24 -4.91
C LYS A 104 -3.50 23.01 -5.44
N LEU A 105 -2.91 21.83 -5.40
CA LEU A 105 -3.55 20.56 -5.75
C LEU A 105 -4.33 20.01 -4.55
N SER A 106 -5.39 19.23 -4.83
CA SER A 106 -6.03 18.41 -3.79
C SER A 106 -5.10 17.30 -3.29
N GLY A 107 -5.40 16.70 -2.12
CA GLY A 107 -4.61 15.59 -1.59
C GLY A 107 -4.45 14.45 -2.58
N GLY A 108 -5.54 14.01 -3.22
CA GLY A 108 -5.49 12.97 -4.25
C GLY A 108 -4.69 13.36 -5.48
N MET A 109 -4.76 14.63 -5.92
CA MET A 109 -3.92 15.13 -7.03
C MET A 109 -2.44 15.17 -6.63
N LYS A 110 -2.10 15.54 -5.39
CA LYS A 110 -0.72 15.49 -4.88
C LYS A 110 -0.18 14.06 -4.88
N GLN A 111 -0.99 13.06 -4.48
CA GLN A 111 -0.60 11.66 -4.54
C GLN A 111 -0.36 11.18 -5.98
N LYS A 112 -1.26 11.53 -6.91
CA LYS A 112 -1.08 11.23 -8.33
C LYS A 112 0.20 11.88 -8.91
N LEU A 113 0.50 13.12 -8.52
CA LEU A 113 1.74 13.80 -8.91
C LEU A 113 2.98 13.11 -8.30
N GLY A 114 2.92 12.75 -7.01
CA GLY A 114 3.97 11.98 -6.34
C GLY A 114 4.26 10.67 -7.05
N LEU A 115 3.20 9.94 -7.42
CA LEU A 115 3.33 8.71 -8.21
C LEU A 115 3.97 8.98 -9.58
N ALA A 116 3.54 10.03 -10.30
CA ALA A 116 4.13 10.41 -11.58
C ALA A 116 5.62 10.74 -11.44
N CYS A 117 6.00 11.54 -10.44
CA CYS A 117 7.40 11.85 -10.15
C CYS A 117 8.23 10.58 -9.82
N THR A 118 7.64 9.63 -9.11
CA THR A 118 8.29 8.35 -8.78
C THR A 118 8.52 7.48 -10.02
N LEU A 119 7.67 7.61 -11.04
CA LEU A 119 7.73 6.81 -12.27
C LEU A 119 8.59 7.42 -13.40
N VAL A 120 9.19 8.61 -13.20
CA VAL A 120 9.98 9.28 -14.27
C VAL A 120 11.15 8.45 -14.78
N ARG A 121 11.67 7.51 -13.98
CA ARG A 121 12.76 6.58 -14.36
C ARG A 121 12.32 5.33 -15.11
N SER A 122 11.03 4.99 -15.12
CA SER A 122 10.51 3.69 -15.57
C SER A 122 11.16 2.52 -14.81
N PRO A 123 10.88 2.34 -13.54
CA PRO A 123 11.49 1.30 -12.71
C PRO A 123 11.01 -0.10 -13.09
N GLU A 124 11.75 -1.14 -12.69
CA GLU A 124 11.33 -2.54 -12.78
C GLU A 124 10.45 -2.95 -11.58
N LEU A 125 10.63 -2.28 -10.43
CA LEU A 125 9.85 -2.49 -9.22
C LEU A 125 9.47 -1.16 -8.60
N LEU A 126 8.20 -1.00 -8.27
CA LEU A 126 7.66 0.17 -7.57
C LEU A 126 7.31 -0.22 -6.12
N LEU A 127 7.87 0.50 -5.18
CA LEU A 127 7.58 0.37 -3.75
C LEU A 127 6.72 1.56 -3.32
N LEU A 128 5.54 1.30 -2.76
CA LEU A 128 4.59 2.33 -2.32
C LEU A 128 4.28 2.14 -0.82
N ASP A 129 4.64 3.13 -0.03
CA ASP A 129 4.42 3.09 1.41
C ASP A 129 3.16 3.88 1.78
N GLU A 130 2.07 3.16 2.05
CA GLU A 130 0.74 3.70 2.38
C GLU A 130 0.25 4.81 1.42
N PRO A 131 0.26 4.59 0.09
CA PRO A 131 0.06 5.66 -0.90
C PRO A 131 -1.34 6.29 -0.86
N SER A 132 -2.29 5.67 -0.20
CA SER A 132 -3.69 6.09 -0.15
C SER A 132 -4.12 6.70 1.19
N VAL A 133 -3.21 6.78 2.17
CA VAL A 133 -3.51 7.37 3.48
C VAL A 133 -3.82 8.86 3.35
N GLY A 134 -4.96 9.27 3.95
CA GLY A 134 -5.42 10.67 3.89
C GLY A 134 -6.01 11.11 2.55
N VAL A 135 -6.22 10.16 1.62
CA VAL A 135 -6.83 10.41 0.32
C VAL A 135 -8.33 10.08 0.37
N ASP A 136 -9.15 10.91 -0.24
CA ASP A 136 -10.60 10.66 -0.36
C ASP A 136 -10.89 9.38 -1.15
N PRO A 137 -12.06 8.73 -0.94
CA PRO A 137 -12.37 7.44 -1.55
C PRO A 137 -12.34 7.41 -3.08
N LEU A 138 -12.72 8.52 -3.74
CA LEU A 138 -12.72 8.60 -5.20
C LEU A 138 -11.28 8.67 -5.74
N SER A 139 -10.47 9.57 -5.20
CA SER A 139 -9.06 9.70 -5.56
C SER A 139 -8.25 8.42 -5.25
N ARG A 140 -8.62 7.69 -4.17
CA ARG A 140 -8.03 6.40 -3.84
C ARG A 140 -8.36 5.35 -4.90
N ARG A 141 -9.60 5.29 -5.36
CA ARG A 141 -10.01 4.41 -6.46
C ARG A 141 -9.23 4.69 -7.74
N ASP A 142 -9.12 5.97 -8.12
CA ASP A 142 -8.34 6.40 -9.30
C ASP A 142 -6.86 5.96 -9.20
N LEU A 143 -6.24 6.13 -8.01
CA LEU A 143 -4.86 5.71 -7.76
C LEU A 143 -4.70 4.20 -8.02
N TRP A 144 -5.64 3.39 -7.54
CA TRP A 144 -5.61 1.95 -7.75
C TRP A 144 -5.82 1.56 -9.22
N GLU A 145 -6.67 2.29 -9.96
CA GLU A 145 -6.84 2.07 -11.41
C GLU A 145 -5.52 2.34 -12.16
N ILE A 146 -4.78 3.39 -11.78
CA ILE A 146 -3.44 3.67 -12.32
C ILE A 146 -2.47 2.51 -12.02
N LEU A 147 -2.42 2.01 -10.77
CA LEU A 147 -1.53 0.91 -10.40
C LEU A 147 -1.85 -0.38 -11.18
N LEU A 148 -3.12 -0.71 -11.35
CA LEU A 148 -3.55 -1.87 -12.13
C LEU A 148 -3.20 -1.70 -13.62
N GLN A 149 -3.29 -0.48 -14.16
CA GLN A 149 -2.87 -0.18 -15.53
C GLN A 149 -1.36 -0.37 -15.70
N LEU A 150 -0.53 0.14 -14.78
CA LEU A 150 0.92 -0.02 -14.80
C LEU A 150 1.34 -1.49 -14.82
N VAL A 151 0.69 -2.32 -14.00
CA VAL A 151 0.97 -3.77 -13.98
C VAL A 151 0.58 -4.46 -15.30
N ARG A 152 -0.58 -4.13 -15.86
CA ARG A 152 -1.06 -4.75 -17.09
C ARG A 152 -0.29 -4.31 -18.33
N ASP A 153 -0.13 -3.01 -18.49
CA ASP A 153 0.33 -2.41 -19.74
C ASP A 153 1.85 -2.25 -19.76
N GLU A 154 2.47 -1.96 -18.61
CA GLU A 154 3.92 -1.73 -18.50
C GLU A 154 4.67 -2.90 -17.88
N GLN A 155 3.97 -3.97 -17.47
CA GLN A 155 4.55 -5.13 -16.79
C GLN A 155 5.35 -4.75 -15.54
N LEU A 156 4.96 -3.68 -14.87
CA LEU A 156 5.60 -3.18 -13.65
C LEU A 156 5.18 -4.03 -12.46
N SER A 157 6.14 -4.52 -11.69
CA SER A 157 5.88 -5.14 -10.40
C SER A 157 5.70 -4.06 -9.32
N VAL A 158 4.73 -4.26 -8.43
CA VAL A 158 4.42 -3.28 -7.37
C VAL A 158 4.36 -3.98 -6.03
N VAL A 159 5.03 -3.42 -5.03
CA VAL A 159 4.83 -3.76 -3.62
C VAL A 159 4.20 -2.56 -2.94
N VAL A 160 3.06 -2.76 -2.31
CA VAL A 160 2.32 -1.71 -1.61
C VAL A 160 2.14 -2.06 -0.14
N SER A 161 2.48 -1.16 0.77
CA SER A 161 2.00 -1.24 2.14
C SER A 161 0.62 -0.58 2.24
N THR A 162 -0.32 -1.23 2.90
CA THR A 162 -1.65 -0.66 3.12
C THR A 162 -2.31 -1.20 4.38
N ALA A 163 -2.96 -0.33 5.15
CA ALA A 163 -3.81 -0.70 6.27
C ALA A 163 -5.25 -1.05 5.85
N TYR A 164 -5.59 -0.87 4.58
CA TYR A 164 -6.94 -1.05 4.06
C TYR A 164 -7.11 -2.44 3.45
N MET A 165 -8.01 -3.24 4.02
CA MET A 165 -8.27 -4.61 3.55
C MET A 165 -8.85 -4.65 2.13
N ASP A 166 -9.70 -3.68 1.78
CA ASP A 166 -10.28 -3.54 0.43
C ASP A 166 -9.23 -3.26 -0.65
N GLU A 167 -8.08 -2.72 -0.28
CA GLU A 167 -6.93 -2.56 -1.15
C GLU A 167 -6.13 -3.86 -1.29
N ALA A 168 -5.91 -4.56 -0.17
CA ALA A 168 -5.24 -5.85 -0.19
C ALA A 168 -6.00 -6.89 -1.03
N GLU A 169 -7.34 -6.84 -1.05
CA GLU A 169 -8.18 -7.70 -1.89
C GLU A 169 -7.94 -7.52 -3.40
N ARG A 170 -7.38 -6.39 -3.83
CA ARG A 170 -7.04 -6.11 -5.24
C ARG A 170 -5.67 -6.65 -5.66
N CYS A 171 -4.88 -7.12 -4.71
CA CYS A 171 -3.52 -7.58 -4.93
C CYS A 171 -3.48 -9.06 -5.33
N ALA A 172 -2.46 -9.47 -6.06
CA ALA A 172 -2.25 -10.86 -6.42
C ALA A 172 -1.84 -11.71 -5.20
N HIS A 173 -1.06 -11.10 -4.30
CA HIS A 173 -0.54 -11.75 -3.10
C HIS A 173 -0.54 -10.78 -1.92
N VAL A 174 -0.73 -11.29 -0.71
CA VAL A 174 -0.79 -10.50 0.52
C VAL A 174 0.11 -11.13 1.58
N HIS A 175 0.93 -10.31 2.21
CA HIS A 175 1.65 -10.65 3.44
C HIS A 175 1.05 -9.88 4.60
N VAL A 176 0.55 -10.59 5.59
CA VAL A 176 0.03 -9.99 6.83
C VAL A 176 1.16 -9.98 7.84
N MET A 177 1.53 -8.80 8.31
CA MET A 177 2.60 -8.63 9.28
C MET A 177 2.09 -8.00 10.58
N ASN A 178 2.63 -8.44 11.71
CA ASN A 178 2.41 -7.82 13.01
C ASN A 178 3.66 -7.95 13.87
N ALA A 179 4.04 -6.89 14.57
CA ALA A 179 5.22 -6.85 15.44
C ALA A 179 6.50 -7.38 14.76
N GLY A 180 6.69 -7.07 13.47
CA GLY A 180 7.86 -7.49 12.70
C GLY A 180 7.83 -8.94 12.19
N GLN A 181 6.77 -9.69 12.48
CA GLN A 181 6.62 -11.08 12.05
C GLN A 181 5.58 -11.23 10.94
N VAL A 182 5.82 -12.12 9.99
CA VAL A 182 4.83 -12.52 8.98
C VAL A 182 3.86 -13.52 9.63
N LEU A 183 2.63 -13.09 9.87
CA LEU A 183 1.58 -13.91 10.46
C LEU A 183 0.92 -14.83 9.44
N ALA A 184 0.72 -14.33 8.23
CA ALA A 184 0.09 -15.06 7.14
C ALA A 184 0.55 -14.52 5.80
N ASN A 185 0.55 -15.38 4.79
CA ASN A 185 0.76 -14.98 3.40
C ASN A 185 -0.09 -15.85 2.47
N GLY A 186 -0.40 -15.34 1.30
CA GLY A 186 -1.19 -16.03 0.29
C GLY A 186 -1.99 -15.08 -0.60
N THR A 187 -2.81 -15.65 -1.48
CA THR A 187 -3.80 -14.84 -2.21
C THR A 187 -4.87 -14.32 -1.26
N PRO A 188 -5.50 -13.17 -1.55
CA PRO A 188 -6.61 -12.66 -0.73
C PRO A 188 -7.69 -13.71 -0.46
N GLN A 189 -8.06 -14.49 -1.48
CA GLN A 189 -9.05 -15.55 -1.38
C GLN A 189 -8.62 -16.67 -0.42
N ALA A 190 -7.35 -17.11 -0.50
CA ALA A 190 -6.82 -18.14 0.39
C ALA A 190 -6.78 -17.66 1.85
N LEU A 191 -6.45 -16.39 2.08
CA LEU A 191 -6.47 -15.80 3.42
C LEU A 191 -7.90 -15.67 3.96
N ALA A 192 -8.85 -15.24 3.13
CA ALA A 192 -10.26 -15.16 3.50
C ALA A 192 -10.84 -16.55 3.85
N GLN A 193 -10.46 -17.59 3.11
CA GLN A 193 -10.89 -18.96 3.39
C GLN A 193 -10.43 -19.48 4.74
N ARG A 194 -9.22 -19.10 5.20
CA ARG A 194 -8.73 -19.46 6.54
C ARG A 194 -9.57 -18.86 7.68
N ALA A 195 -10.28 -17.75 7.43
CA ALA A 195 -11.16 -17.10 8.39
C ALA A 195 -12.62 -17.60 8.30
N GLN A 196 -12.95 -18.46 7.33
CA GLN A 196 -14.27 -19.05 7.22
C GLN A 196 -14.57 -19.97 8.40
N GLY A 197 -15.78 -19.87 8.94
CA GLY A 197 -16.19 -20.63 10.13
C GLY A 197 -15.67 -20.08 11.46
N LEU A 198 -14.80 -19.05 11.44
CA LEU A 198 -14.30 -18.41 12.65
C LEU A 198 -14.97 -17.05 12.95
N THR A 199 -15.67 -16.49 11.97
CA THR A 199 -16.35 -15.18 12.12
C THR A 199 -17.84 -15.36 12.33
N PHE A 200 -18.35 -14.81 13.41
CA PHE A 200 -19.76 -14.89 13.83
C PHE A 200 -20.33 -13.49 14.03
N VAL A 201 -21.67 -13.42 13.99
CA VAL A 201 -22.40 -12.19 14.33
C VAL A 201 -23.38 -12.51 15.43
N ALA A 202 -23.19 -11.86 16.58
CA ALA A 202 -24.10 -11.95 17.73
C ALA A 202 -25.04 -10.73 17.74
N THR A 203 -26.31 -10.99 18.01
CA THR A 203 -27.31 -9.96 18.30
C THR A 203 -27.37 -9.78 19.81
N PRO A 204 -27.23 -8.55 20.33
CA PRO A 204 -27.39 -8.33 21.76
C PRO A 204 -28.80 -8.74 22.22
N PRO A 205 -28.95 -9.31 23.41
CA PRO A 205 -30.26 -9.50 24.04
C PRO A 205 -31.02 -8.18 24.20
N ASP A 206 -32.32 -8.24 24.32
CA ASP A 206 -33.18 -7.06 24.53
C ASP A 206 -32.69 -6.23 25.74
N GLY A 207 -32.58 -4.94 25.53
CA GLY A 207 -32.07 -4.00 26.53
C GLY A 207 -30.54 -3.93 26.70
N MET A 208 -29.77 -4.74 25.95
CA MET A 208 -28.31 -4.70 25.99
C MET A 208 -27.76 -3.91 24.80
N ALA A 209 -26.92 -2.90 25.07
CA ALA A 209 -26.21 -2.21 23.99
C ALA A 209 -25.12 -3.10 23.38
N ALA A 210 -24.89 -2.98 22.06
CA ALA A 210 -23.87 -3.76 21.34
C ALA A 210 -22.47 -3.62 21.96
N ARG A 211 -22.11 -2.44 22.52
CA ARG A 211 -20.85 -2.24 23.22
C ARG A 211 -20.73 -3.07 24.52
N MET A 212 -21.82 -3.32 25.20
CA MET A 212 -21.79 -4.19 26.40
C MET A 212 -21.58 -5.65 26.00
N LEU A 213 -22.22 -6.10 24.92
CA LEU A 213 -21.98 -7.44 24.38
C LEU A 213 -20.53 -7.58 23.88
N GLN A 214 -20.00 -6.55 23.21
CA GLN A 214 -18.59 -6.53 22.80
C GLN A 214 -17.65 -6.73 24.00
N ALA A 215 -17.84 -5.98 25.08
CA ALA A 215 -17.01 -6.10 26.29
C ALA A 215 -17.05 -7.54 26.84
N ARG A 216 -18.23 -8.13 26.98
CA ARG A 216 -18.38 -9.52 27.44
C ARG A 216 -17.72 -10.55 26.54
N LEU A 217 -17.79 -10.36 25.21
CA LEU A 217 -17.11 -11.23 24.26
C LEU A 217 -15.59 -11.11 24.37
N LEU A 218 -15.07 -9.91 24.56
CA LEU A 218 -13.63 -9.68 24.75
C LEU A 218 -13.12 -10.21 26.10
N ASP A 219 -13.96 -10.27 27.14
CA ASP A 219 -13.62 -10.91 28.41
C ASP A 219 -13.48 -12.43 28.27
N ALA A 220 -14.10 -13.03 27.27
CA ALA A 220 -13.97 -14.46 26.95
C ALA A 220 -12.67 -14.76 26.16
N VAL A 221 -11.51 -14.38 26.69
CA VAL A 221 -10.19 -14.44 26.04
C VAL A 221 -9.80 -15.84 25.57
N SER A 222 -10.32 -16.89 26.19
CA SER A 222 -10.07 -18.29 25.79
C SER A 222 -10.78 -18.69 24.50
N THR A 223 -11.91 -18.05 24.16
CA THR A 223 -12.77 -18.43 23.05
C THR A 223 -12.84 -17.39 21.94
N VAL A 224 -12.71 -16.11 22.28
CA VAL A 224 -12.82 -14.98 21.35
C VAL A 224 -11.48 -14.32 21.14
N VAL A 225 -11.16 -14.07 19.86
CA VAL A 225 -9.94 -13.33 19.45
C VAL A 225 -10.19 -11.84 19.43
N ASP A 226 -11.33 -11.43 18.85
CA ASP A 226 -11.70 -10.02 18.69
C ASP A 226 -13.22 -9.90 18.52
N ALA A 227 -13.76 -8.73 18.89
CA ALA A 227 -15.17 -8.40 18.77
C ALA A 227 -15.37 -6.93 18.42
N VAL A 228 -16.16 -6.65 17.36
CA VAL A 228 -16.38 -5.30 16.83
C VAL A 228 -17.88 -5.04 16.67
N PRO A 229 -18.44 -3.96 17.27
CA PRO A 229 -19.82 -3.59 17.09
C PRO A 229 -20.06 -3.04 15.67
N ARG A 230 -21.12 -3.54 15.01
CA ARG A 230 -21.50 -3.12 13.65
C ARG A 230 -23.02 -3.16 13.49
N GLY A 231 -23.64 -2.01 13.21
CA GLY A 231 -25.07 -1.94 12.91
C GLY A 231 -25.99 -2.50 14.02
N GLY A 232 -25.69 -2.24 15.31
CA GLY A 232 -26.45 -2.75 16.44
C GLY A 232 -26.16 -4.20 16.83
N ARG A 233 -25.34 -4.90 16.07
CA ARG A 233 -24.86 -6.27 16.34
C ARG A 233 -23.37 -6.25 16.68
N VAL A 234 -22.81 -7.39 17.09
CA VAL A 234 -21.38 -7.55 17.34
C VAL A 234 -20.85 -8.66 16.43
N ARG A 235 -19.91 -8.31 15.53
CA ARG A 235 -19.13 -9.30 14.81
C ARG A 235 -17.96 -9.69 15.69
N PHE A 236 -17.72 -10.98 15.87
CA PHE A 236 -16.60 -11.49 16.62
C PHE A 236 -15.90 -12.63 15.92
N ILE A 237 -14.65 -12.86 16.27
CA ILE A 237 -13.80 -13.93 15.74
C ILE A 237 -13.53 -14.92 16.86
N ARG A 238 -13.89 -16.17 16.63
CA ARG A 238 -13.62 -17.29 17.55
C ARG A 238 -12.23 -17.86 17.32
N ARG A 239 -11.61 -18.38 18.36
CA ARG A 239 -10.35 -19.13 18.22
C ARG A 239 -10.60 -20.45 17.50
N PRO A 240 -9.69 -20.89 16.60
CA PRO A 240 -9.88 -22.12 15.81
C PRO A 240 -9.91 -23.40 16.67
N ASP A 241 -9.33 -23.38 17.85
CA ASP A 241 -9.11 -24.58 18.69
C ASP A 241 -10.21 -24.77 19.76
N VAL A 242 -11.32 -24.05 19.63
CA VAL A 242 -12.45 -24.12 20.60
C VAL A 242 -13.61 -24.88 19.97
N ASP A 243 -14.10 -25.93 20.65
CA ASP A 243 -15.26 -26.70 20.21
C ASP A 243 -16.54 -25.86 20.14
N GLU A 244 -17.49 -26.25 19.28
CA GLU A 244 -18.73 -25.51 19.03
C GLU A 244 -19.66 -25.39 20.23
N GLU A 245 -19.44 -26.19 21.28
CA GLU A 245 -20.27 -26.24 22.50
C GLU A 245 -19.73 -25.40 23.68
N ALA A 246 -18.67 -24.62 23.50
CA ALA A 246 -18.03 -23.85 24.55
C ALA A 246 -18.56 -22.39 24.66
#